data_22d104957b3a032d898c3313fc64bf71
#
_entry.id   22d104957b3a032d898c3313fc64bf71
#
_cell.length_a   1.000
_cell.length_b   1.000
_cell.length_c   1.000
_cell.angle_alpha   90.00
_cell.angle_beta   90.00
_cell.angle_gamma   90.00
#
_symmetry.space_group_name_H-M   'P 1'
#
loop_
_entity.id
_entity.type
_entity.pdbx_description
1 polymer ?
#
loop_
_entity_poly.entity_id
_entity_poly.type
_entity_poly.pdbx_seq_one_letter_code
_entity_poly.pdbx_strand_id
1 'polypeptide(L)'
;KLLKAIFGDKAGDVKDASLKATPSLSGVVIGKNLYKKAIKDRKQKLEDRETMAKLDAQFQVKAEQLKNLLVEKLVVLLKKHVSAGVKDYANTDVVAKGLEFTAERLQNIDYMSVMLASWTEDEHTNDLVCRCIMNYIAKHKEMDAQLKREKFNLTIGDELPNGIIEMAKVYIAKRRKIRVGDKMAGRHGNKG
;
A
#
# COMPACT_ATOMS: atom_id res chain seq x y z
N LYS A 1 36.64 7.00 -3.89
CA LYS A 1 36.29 6.46 -5.24
C LYS A 1 34.77 6.06 -5.31
N LEU A 2 34.21 5.43 -4.28
CA LEU A 2 32.80 4.99 -4.26
C LEU A 2 31.82 6.18 -4.29
N LEU A 3 32.07 7.22 -3.50
CA LEU A 3 31.26 8.44 -3.49
C LEU A 3 31.24 9.14 -4.85
N LYS A 4 32.38 9.17 -5.55
CA LYS A 4 32.46 9.74 -6.90
C LYS A 4 31.66 8.94 -7.94
N ALA A 5 31.58 7.62 -7.76
CA ALA A 5 30.78 6.76 -8.64
C ALA A 5 29.26 6.95 -8.42
N ILE A 6 28.86 7.26 -7.19
CA ILE A 6 27.43 7.44 -6.82
C ILE A 6 26.95 8.88 -7.09
N PHE A 7 27.78 9.88 -6.79
CA PHE A 7 27.38 11.30 -6.82
C PHE A 7 28.00 12.12 -7.96
N GLY A 8 28.83 11.51 -8.82
CA GLY A 8 29.47 12.17 -9.94
C GLY A 8 30.44 13.29 -9.50
N ASP A 9 30.52 14.38 -10.27
CA ASP A 9 31.44 15.49 -10.02
C ASP A 9 31.13 16.32 -8.77
N LYS A 10 29.91 16.19 -8.21
CA LYS A 10 29.51 16.81 -6.93
C LYS A 10 30.05 16.07 -5.70
N ALA A 11 30.76 14.96 -5.87
CA ALA A 11 31.28 14.15 -4.76
C ALA A 11 32.34 14.88 -3.88
N GLY A 12 32.88 16.01 -4.35
CA GLY A 12 33.77 16.86 -3.55
C GLY A 12 33.09 17.54 -2.36
N ASP A 13 31.78 17.79 -2.48
CA ASP A 13 30.97 18.49 -1.48
C ASP A 13 30.26 17.56 -0.51
N VAL A 14 30.34 16.24 -0.73
CA VAL A 14 29.65 15.21 0.08
C VAL A 14 30.64 14.49 0.98
N LYS A 15 30.42 14.56 2.29
CA LYS A 15 31.23 13.87 3.31
C LYS A 15 30.49 12.62 3.80
N ASP A 16 31.25 11.52 3.93
CA ASP A 16 30.73 10.29 4.55
C ASP A 16 30.69 10.48 6.08
N ALA A 17 29.47 10.60 6.63
CA ALA A 17 29.21 10.70 8.06
C ALA A 17 28.68 9.38 8.66
N SER A 18 28.85 8.25 7.97
CA SER A 18 28.34 6.95 8.39
C SER A 18 28.97 6.47 9.67
N LEU A 19 28.18 5.81 10.51
CA LEU A 19 28.69 5.06 11.66
C LEU A 19 29.46 3.85 11.13
N LYS A 20 30.69 3.70 11.64
CA LYS A 20 31.55 2.56 11.28
C LYS A 20 31.28 1.39 12.20
N ALA A 21 31.17 0.19 11.62
CA ALA A 21 31.07 -1.03 12.37
C ALA A 21 32.33 -1.28 13.22
N THR A 22 32.15 -1.58 14.51
CA THR A 22 33.27 -1.97 15.37
C THR A 22 33.75 -3.39 15.01
N PRO A 23 35.04 -3.74 15.27
CA PRO A 23 35.54 -5.11 14.99
C PRO A 23 34.77 -6.22 15.73
N SER A 24 34.13 -5.89 16.84
CA SER A 24 33.30 -6.82 17.65
C SER A 24 31.89 -7.00 17.08
N LEU A 25 31.47 -6.21 16.10
CA LEU A 25 30.16 -6.31 15.51
C LEU A 25 30.11 -7.49 14.54
N SER A 26 29.39 -8.53 14.93
CA SER A 26 29.10 -9.70 14.11
C SER A 26 27.65 -10.09 14.27
N GLY A 27 26.98 -10.49 13.20
CA GLY A 27 25.58 -10.88 13.24
C GLY A 27 25.00 -11.09 11.84
N VAL A 28 23.71 -11.38 11.80
CA VAL A 28 22.95 -11.59 10.55
C VAL A 28 22.16 -10.33 10.27
N VAL A 29 22.22 -9.84 9.04
CA VAL A 29 21.41 -8.71 8.58
C VAL A 29 19.98 -9.19 8.41
N ILE A 30 19.06 -8.64 9.19
CA ILE A 30 17.63 -8.97 9.17
C ILE A 30 16.78 -7.97 8.40
N GLY A 31 17.30 -6.78 8.14
CA GLY A 31 16.59 -5.76 7.38
C GLY A 31 17.51 -4.62 6.96
N LYS A 32 17.10 -3.93 5.90
CA LYS A 32 17.76 -2.72 5.40
C LYS A 32 16.71 -1.71 4.94
N ASN A 33 16.89 -0.45 5.31
CA ASN A 33 16.07 0.66 4.82
C ASN A 33 17.00 1.73 4.26
N LEU A 34 16.67 2.22 3.08
CA LEU A 34 17.39 3.32 2.43
C LEU A 34 16.45 4.53 2.38
N TYR A 35 16.92 5.63 2.93
CA TYR A 35 16.22 6.92 2.96
C TYR A 35 16.96 7.90 2.08
N LYS A 36 16.23 8.63 1.22
CA LYS A 36 16.79 9.61 0.29
C LYS A 36 16.01 10.91 0.37
N LYS A 37 16.72 12.02 0.40
CA LYS A 37 16.12 13.34 0.29
C LYS A 37 15.70 13.58 -1.16
N ALA A 38 14.47 14.04 -1.39
CA ALA A 38 14.01 14.40 -2.73
C ALA A 38 14.87 15.56 -3.29
N ILE A 39 15.58 15.29 -4.38
CA ILE A 39 16.35 16.29 -5.09
C ILE A 39 15.41 16.92 -6.12
N LYS A 40 15.21 18.23 -6.07
CA LYS A 40 14.28 18.96 -6.96
C LYS A 40 14.90 19.33 -8.32
N ASP A 41 15.83 18.52 -8.84
CA ASP A 41 16.42 18.73 -10.15
C ASP A 41 15.42 18.45 -11.29
N ARG A 42 15.61 19.14 -12.43
CA ARG A 42 14.69 19.06 -13.58
C ARG A 42 14.61 17.63 -14.17
N LYS A 43 15.73 16.90 -14.18
CA LYS A 43 15.78 15.50 -14.61
C LYS A 43 15.01 14.60 -13.68
N GLN A 44 15.22 14.74 -12.36
CA GLN A 44 14.52 13.95 -11.34
C GLN A 44 13.00 14.16 -11.40
N LYS A 45 12.55 15.39 -11.66
CA LYS A 45 11.11 15.67 -11.81
C LYS A 45 10.48 14.97 -13.03
N LEU A 46 11.24 14.75 -14.10
CA LEU A 46 10.74 13.99 -15.25
C LEU A 46 10.67 12.50 -14.92
N GLU A 47 11.70 11.94 -14.31
CA GLU A 47 11.74 10.55 -13.86
C GLU A 47 10.63 10.26 -12.82
N ASP A 48 10.39 11.19 -11.91
CA ASP A 48 9.31 11.08 -10.91
C ASP A 48 7.92 11.08 -11.57
N ARG A 49 7.72 11.91 -12.61
CA ARG A 49 6.46 11.91 -13.38
C ARG A 49 6.24 10.59 -14.13
N GLU A 50 7.28 10.05 -14.75
CA GLU A 50 7.18 8.74 -15.42
C GLU A 50 6.91 7.62 -14.42
N THR A 51 7.55 7.67 -13.26
CA THR A 51 7.32 6.70 -12.18
C THR A 51 5.89 6.81 -11.62
N MET A 52 5.39 8.03 -11.42
CA MET A 52 4.00 8.25 -11.02
C MET A 52 3.01 7.70 -12.03
N ALA A 53 3.24 7.96 -13.32
CA ALA A 53 2.39 7.43 -14.39
C ALA A 53 2.38 5.89 -14.42
N LYS A 54 3.55 5.25 -14.19
CA LYS A 54 3.65 3.78 -14.08
C LYS A 54 2.89 3.25 -12.88
N LEU A 55 2.99 3.92 -11.72
CA LEU A 55 2.23 3.55 -10.51
C LEU A 55 0.72 3.67 -10.72
N ASP A 56 0.27 4.74 -11.38
CA ASP A 56 -1.15 4.91 -11.72
C ASP A 56 -1.64 3.81 -12.66
N ALA A 57 -0.88 3.48 -13.70
CA ALA A 57 -1.23 2.40 -14.62
C ALA A 57 -1.30 1.03 -13.90
N GLN A 58 -0.33 0.75 -13.02
CA GLN A 58 -0.34 -0.48 -12.22
C GLN A 58 -1.52 -0.55 -11.26
N PHE A 59 -1.89 0.58 -10.65
CA PHE A 59 -3.06 0.66 -9.78
C PHE A 59 -4.34 0.40 -10.55
N GLN A 60 -4.52 1.01 -11.74
CA GLN A 60 -5.68 0.78 -12.58
C GLN A 60 -5.85 -0.68 -12.94
N VAL A 61 -4.78 -1.35 -13.39
CA VAL A 61 -4.82 -2.78 -13.71
C VAL A 61 -5.22 -3.62 -12.49
N LYS A 62 -4.65 -3.36 -11.31
CA LYS A 62 -5.00 -4.08 -10.08
C LYS A 62 -6.43 -3.80 -9.64
N ALA A 63 -6.90 -2.56 -9.76
CA ALA A 63 -8.27 -2.18 -9.41
C ALA A 63 -9.29 -2.87 -10.34
N GLU A 64 -8.99 -2.95 -11.63
CA GLU A 64 -9.81 -3.68 -12.60
C GLU A 64 -9.85 -5.18 -12.33
N GLN A 65 -8.69 -5.80 -12.04
CA GLN A 65 -8.62 -7.21 -11.64
C GLN A 65 -9.45 -7.48 -10.37
N LEU A 66 -9.36 -6.58 -9.37
CA LEU A 66 -10.14 -6.70 -8.13
C LEU A 66 -11.65 -6.58 -8.42
N LYS A 67 -12.05 -5.68 -9.32
CA LYS A 67 -13.44 -5.53 -9.75
C LYS A 67 -13.95 -6.76 -10.48
N ASN A 68 -13.15 -7.32 -11.40
CA ASN A 68 -13.50 -8.53 -12.14
C ASN A 68 -13.72 -9.71 -11.18
N LEU A 69 -12.84 -9.91 -10.19
CA LEU A 69 -13.01 -10.92 -9.16
C LEU A 69 -14.30 -10.75 -8.33
N LEU A 70 -14.68 -9.49 -8.03
CA LEU A 70 -15.94 -9.22 -7.36
C LEU A 70 -17.12 -9.60 -8.25
N VAL A 71 -17.10 -9.17 -9.51
CA VAL A 71 -18.17 -9.46 -10.48
C VAL A 71 -18.36 -10.96 -10.68
N GLU A 72 -17.28 -11.73 -10.83
CA GLU A 72 -17.34 -13.19 -10.92
C GLU A 72 -18.04 -13.82 -9.70
N LYS A 73 -17.69 -13.38 -8.49
CA LYS A 73 -18.34 -13.86 -7.27
C LYS A 73 -19.80 -13.47 -7.20
N LEU A 74 -20.13 -12.23 -7.56
CA LEU A 74 -21.52 -11.76 -7.56
C LEU A 74 -22.38 -12.48 -8.61
N VAL A 75 -21.85 -12.77 -9.78
CA VAL A 75 -22.53 -13.57 -10.81
C VAL A 75 -22.89 -14.96 -10.26
N VAL A 76 -21.97 -15.61 -9.55
CA VAL A 76 -22.24 -16.94 -8.95
C VAL A 76 -23.32 -16.85 -7.87
N LEU A 77 -23.25 -15.85 -6.98
CA LEU A 77 -24.19 -15.67 -5.89
C LEU A 77 -25.60 -15.29 -6.38
N LEU A 78 -25.69 -14.44 -7.40
CA LEU A 78 -26.93 -13.84 -7.88
C LEU A 78 -27.57 -14.60 -9.06
N LYS A 79 -26.97 -15.69 -9.53
CA LYS A 79 -27.37 -16.44 -10.73
C LYS A 79 -28.84 -16.90 -10.75
N LYS A 80 -29.43 -17.11 -9.56
CA LYS A 80 -30.82 -17.60 -9.40
C LYS A 80 -31.78 -16.55 -8.85
N HIS A 81 -31.30 -15.34 -8.65
CA HIS A 81 -32.05 -14.27 -8.02
C HIS A 81 -32.34 -13.13 -9.00
N VAL A 82 -33.48 -12.51 -8.82
CA VAL A 82 -33.89 -11.29 -9.53
C VAL A 82 -33.68 -10.09 -8.62
N SER A 83 -33.41 -8.95 -9.24
CA SER A 83 -33.17 -7.70 -8.52
C SER A 83 -34.44 -7.25 -7.77
N ALA A 84 -34.28 -6.91 -6.50
CA ALA A 84 -35.29 -6.23 -5.69
C ALA A 84 -35.33 -4.71 -5.95
N GLY A 85 -34.41 -4.20 -6.77
CA GLY A 85 -34.21 -2.77 -7.07
C GLY A 85 -32.98 -2.23 -6.36
N VAL A 86 -31.80 -2.33 -7.00
CA VAL A 86 -30.53 -1.83 -6.46
C VAL A 86 -30.43 -0.34 -6.72
N LYS A 87 -30.20 0.44 -5.67
CA LYS A 87 -30.07 1.89 -5.70
C LYS A 87 -28.70 2.36 -5.29
N ASP A 88 -28.35 3.54 -5.77
CA ASP A 88 -27.19 4.30 -5.33
C ASP A 88 -27.56 5.19 -4.11
N TYR A 89 -26.55 5.70 -3.40
CA TYR A 89 -26.74 6.70 -2.33
C TYR A 89 -27.42 7.99 -2.81
N ALA A 90 -27.38 8.28 -4.13
CA ALA A 90 -28.16 9.34 -4.77
C ALA A 90 -29.64 8.96 -5.03
N ASN A 91 -30.07 7.76 -4.58
CA ASN A 91 -31.42 7.19 -4.80
C ASN A 91 -31.78 6.94 -6.26
N THR A 92 -30.79 6.84 -7.15
CA THR A 92 -30.97 6.45 -8.56
C THR A 92 -30.97 4.93 -8.69
N ASP A 93 -31.81 4.39 -9.56
CA ASP A 93 -31.88 2.97 -9.82
C ASP A 93 -30.67 2.52 -10.67
N VAL A 94 -29.77 1.75 -10.06
CA VAL A 94 -28.60 1.15 -10.72
C VAL A 94 -29.01 -0.13 -11.44
N VAL A 95 -29.85 -0.96 -10.79
CA VAL A 95 -30.49 -2.12 -11.40
C VAL A 95 -31.97 -2.09 -11.04
N ALA A 96 -32.83 -1.99 -12.05
CA ALA A 96 -34.27 -1.92 -11.84
C ALA A 96 -34.82 -3.23 -11.25
N LYS A 97 -35.93 -3.12 -10.52
CA LYS A 97 -36.61 -4.26 -9.92
C LYS A 97 -37.06 -5.26 -10.99
N GLY A 98 -36.88 -6.55 -10.69
CA GLY A 98 -37.29 -7.65 -11.56
C GLY A 98 -36.34 -8.00 -12.70
N LEU A 99 -35.19 -7.29 -12.80
CA LEU A 99 -34.17 -7.62 -13.80
C LEU A 99 -33.21 -8.69 -13.28
N GLU A 100 -32.73 -9.53 -14.19
CA GLU A 100 -31.66 -10.50 -13.89
C GLU A 100 -30.30 -9.83 -13.81
N PHE A 101 -29.43 -10.36 -12.93
CA PHE A 101 -28.06 -9.92 -12.75
C PHE A 101 -27.15 -10.54 -13.82
N THR A 102 -26.88 -9.82 -14.88
CA THR A 102 -25.90 -10.22 -15.90
C THR A 102 -24.50 -9.71 -15.56
N ALA A 103 -23.46 -10.40 -16.03
CA ALA A 103 -22.07 -9.97 -15.82
C ALA A 103 -21.83 -8.54 -16.34
N GLU A 104 -22.39 -8.18 -17.49
CA GLU A 104 -22.25 -6.84 -18.07
C GLU A 104 -22.86 -5.75 -17.19
N ARG A 105 -24.05 -6.00 -16.64
CA ARG A 105 -24.68 -5.06 -15.71
C ARG A 105 -23.88 -4.87 -14.45
N LEU A 106 -23.40 -5.98 -13.86
CA LEU A 106 -22.57 -5.95 -12.67
C LEU A 106 -21.22 -5.25 -12.92
N GLN A 107 -20.64 -5.40 -14.11
CA GLN A 107 -19.41 -4.71 -14.47
C GLN A 107 -19.57 -3.18 -14.52
N ASN A 108 -20.73 -2.69 -14.90
CA ASN A 108 -21.01 -1.26 -15.03
C ASN A 108 -21.36 -0.57 -13.71
N ILE A 109 -21.55 -1.32 -12.62
CA ILE A 109 -21.87 -0.77 -11.30
C ILE A 109 -20.63 -0.11 -10.67
N ASP A 110 -20.84 1.06 -10.08
CA ASP A 110 -19.90 1.68 -9.16
C ASP A 110 -20.14 1.20 -7.73
N TYR A 111 -19.34 0.23 -7.30
CA TYR A 111 -19.45 -0.38 -5.97
C TYR A 111 -19.05 0.54 -4.81
N MET A 112 -18.51 1.74 -5.10
CA MET A 112 -18.21 2.72 -4.06
C MET A 112 -19.43 3.57 -3.68
N SER A 113 -20.38 3.70 -4.60
CA SER A 113 -21.57 4.55 -4.44
C SER A 113 -22.86 3.77 -4.27
N VAL A 114 -22.86 2.44 -4.49
CA VAL A 114 -24.06 1.60 -4.43
C VAL A 114 -24.50 1.30 -2.99
N MET A 115 -25.81 1.27 -2.74
CA MET A 115 -26.38 0.81 -1.50
C MET A 115 -26.17 -0.69 -1.32
N LEU A 116 -25.78 -1.10 -0.11
CA LEU A 116 -25.47 -2.50 0.21
C LEU A 116 -26.70 -3.33 0.56
N ALA A 117 -27.83 -2.68 0.85
CA ALA A 117 -29.06 -3.33 1.23
C ALA A 117 -29.96 -3.64 0.03
N SER A 118 -30.79 -4.69 0.16
CA SER A 118 -31.92 -4.98 -0.74
C SER A 118 -31.54 -5.26 -2.19
N TRP A 119 -30.51 -6.07 -2.40
CA TRP A 119 -30.17 -6.56 -3.75
C TRP A 119 -31.14 -7.60 -4.26
N THR A 120 -31.58 -8.50 -3.37
CA THR A 120 -32.51 -9.58 -3.66
C THR A 120 -33.60 -9.65 -2.57
N GLU A 121 -34.63 -10.48 -2.78
CA GLU A 121 -35.66 -10.73 -1.76
C GLU A 121 -35.16 -11.68 -0.65
N ASP A 122 -34.06 -12.41 -0.88
CA ASP A 122 -33.46 -13.34 0.07
C ASP A 122 -32.43 -12.62 0.97
N GLU A 123 -32.71 -12.58 2.27
CA GLU A 123 -31.89 -11.92 3.29
C GLU A 123 -30.49 -12.54 3.41
N HIS A 124 -30.40 -13.87 3.33
CA HIS A 124 -29.11 -14.56 3.43
C HIS A 124 -28.18 -14.22 2.25
N THR A 125 -28.74 -14.18 1.04
CA THR A 125 -28.00 -13.78 -0.16
C THR A 125 -27.56 -12.31 -0.08
N ASN A 126 -28.41 -11.42 0.44
CA ASN A 126 -28.06 -10.02 0.66
C ASN A 126 -26.89 -9.85 1.62
N ASP A 127 -26.83 -10.62 2.69
CA ASP A 127 -25.69 -10.61 3.63
C ASP A 127 -24.38 -11.04 2.95
N LEU A 128 -24.42 -12.07 2.12
CA LEU A 128 -23.23 -12.51 1.38
C LEU A 128 -22.77 -11.48 0.37
N VAL A 129 -23.70 -10.88 -0.38
CA VAL A 129 -23.41 -9.78 -1.33
C VAL A 129 -22.81 -8.59 -0.60
N CYS A 130 -23.42 -8.17 0.51
CA CYS A 130 -22.93 -7.08 1.35
C CYS A 130 -21.48 -7.33 1.81
N ARG A 131 -21.18 -8.51 2.33
CA ARG A 131 -19.81 -8.89 2.76
C ARG A 131 -18.82 -8.86 1.60
N CYS A 132 -19.21 -9.35 0.41
CA CYS A 132 -18.36 -9.32 -0.77
C CYS A 132 -18.02 -7.88 -1.19
N ILE A 133 -19.02 -7.00 -1.24
CA ILE A 133 -18.84 -5.61 -1.60
C ILE A 133 -18.03 -4.85 -0.54
N MET A 134 -18.30 -5.06 0.75
CA MET A 134 -17.52 -4.46 1.83
C MET A 134 -16.03 -4.85 1.77
N ASN A 135 -15.74 -6.13 1.51
CA ASN A 135 -14.37 -6.60 1.33
C ASN A 135 -13.69 -5.95 0.12
N TYR A 136 -14.42 -5.78 -0.99
CA TYR A 136 -13.93 -5.06 -2.16
C TYR A 136 -13.59 -3.61 -1.82
N ILE A 137 -14.50 -2.89 -1.16
CA ILE A 137 -14.32 -1.50 -0.75
C ILE A 137 -13.09 -1.36 0.16
N ALA A 138 -12.96 -2.27 1.15
CA ALA A 138 -11.82 -2.26 2.07
C ALA A 138 -10.49 -2.46 1.32
N LYS A 139 -10.43 -3.44 0.41
CA LYS A 139 -9.23 -3.72 -0.41
C LYS A 139 -8.90 -2.60 -1.36
N HIS A 140 -9.90 -2.01 -2.01
CA HIS A 140 -9.69 -0.87 -2.89
C HIS A 140 -9.16 0.36 -2.12
N LYS A 141 -9.71 0.65 -0.94
CA LYS A 141 -9.21 1.72 -0.06
C LYS A 141 -7.78 1.47 0.42
N GLU A 142 -7.43 0.22 0.73
CA GLU A 142 -6.06 -0.15 1.10
C GLU A 142 -5.08 0.11 -0.04
N MET A 143 -5.44 -0.29 -1.27
CA MET A 143 -4.63 -0.06 -2.47
C MET A 143 -4.50 1.43 -2.80
N ASP A 144 -5.57 2.22 -2.67
CA ASP A 144 -5.54 3.67 -2.87
C ASP A 144 -4.66 4.37 -1.83
N ALA A 145 -4.73 3.93 -0.57
CA ALA A 145 -3.86 4.44 0.49
C ALA A 145 -2.38 4.10 0.23
N GLN A 146 -2.07 2.91 -0.30
CA GLN A 146 -0.72 2.55 -0.70
C GLN A 146 -0.22 3.43 -1.85
N LEU A 147 -1.02 3.60 -2.90
CA LEU A 147 -0.69 4.48 -4.02
C LEU A 147 -0.41 5.92 -3.56
N LYS A 148 -1.26 6.45 -2.69
CA LYS A 148 -1.07 7.80 -2.13
C LYS A 148 0.24 7.92 -1.33
N ARG A 149 0.59 6.90 -0.55
CA ARG A 149 1.88 6.86 0.19
C ARG A 149 3.07 6.81 -0.75
N GLU A 150 3.03 5.97 -1.79
CA GLU A 150 4.12 5.86 -2.76
C GLU A 150 4.31 7.16 -3.54
N LYS A 151 3.22 7.81 -3.99
CA LYS A 151 3.26 9.12 -4.64
C LYS A 151 3.78 10.21 -3.70
N PHE A 152 3.37 10.19 -2.43
CA PHE A 152 3.85 11.12 -1.42
C PHE A 152 5.37 10.97 -1.20
N ASN A 153 5.85 9.74 -1.06
CA ASN A 153 7.27 9.45 -0.88
C ASN A 153 8.11 9.91 -2.08
N LEU A 154 7.60 9.76 -3.31
CA LEU A 154 8.26 10.28 -4.52
C LEU A 154 8.29 11.81 -4.55
N THR A 155 7.23 12.47 -4.10
CA THR A 155 7.09 13.93 -4.19
C THR A 155 7.89 14.65 -3.12
N ILE A 156 7.84 14.16 -1.89
CA ILE A 156 8.44 14.83 -0.72
C ILE A 156 9.79 14.21 -0.37
N GLY A 157 9.96 12.91 -0.65
CA GLY A 157 11.11 12.15 -0.19
C GLY A 157 11.04 11.89 1.32
N ASP A 158 12.11 11.32 1.85
CA ASP A 158 12.23 11.05 3.28
C ASP A 158 12.67 12.29 4.05
N GLU A 159 12.10 12.50 5.23
CA GLU A 159 12.56 13.52 6.17
C GLU A 159 13.92 13.12 6.76
N LEU A 160 14.98 13.75 6.25
CA LEU A 160 16.33 13.54 6.74
C LEU A 160 16.81 14.77 7.51
N PRO A 161 17.67 14.61 8.54
CA PRO A 161 18.27 15.71 9.23
C PRO A 161 19.03 16.65 8.28
N ASN A 162 19.19 17.91 8.67
CA ASN A 162 19.90 18.89 7.88
C ASN A 162 21.35 18.43 7.61
N GLY A 163 21.76 18.55 6.33
CA GLY A 163 23.09 18.13 5.89
C GLY A 163 23.20 16.66 5.47
N ILE A 164 22.18 15.84 5.69
CA ILE A 164 22.16 14.44 5.23
C ILE A 164 21.39 14.36 3.91
N ILE A 165 21.99 13.76 2.90
CA ILE A 165 21.39 13.56 1.57
C ILE A 165 20.77 12.16 1.47
N GLU A 166 21.50 11.16 1.94
CA GLU A 166 21.06 9.75 1.97
C GLU A 166 21.42 9.12 3.30
N MET A 167 20.57 8.23 3.82
CA MET A 167 20.78 7.48 5.04
C MET A 167 20.36 6.02 4.83
N ALA A 168 21.27 5.09 5.06
CA ALA A 168 20.96 3.67 5.10
C ALA A 168 20.93 3.17 6.55
N LYS A 169 19.81 2.53 6.96
CA LYS A 169 19.70 1.81 8.23
C LYS A 169 19.79 0.32 7.95
N VAL A 170 20.76 -0.32 8.58
CA VAL A 170 20.95 -1.77 8.51
C VAL A 170 20.68 -2.35 9.87
N TYR A 171 19.77 -3.30 9.95
CA TYR A 171 19.41 -3.98 11.19
C TYR A 171 20.16 -5.31 11.26
N ILE A 172 20.94 -5.48 12.31
CA ILE A 172 21.78 -6.67 12.53
C ILE A 172 21.31 -7.37 13.80
N ALA A 173 21.01 -8.66 13.70
CA ALA A 173 20.66 -9.50 14.83
C ALA A 173 21.82 -10.43 15.21
N LYS A 174 22.08 -10.58 16.51
CA LYS A 174 23.05 -11.50 17.06
C LYS A 174 22.47 -12.18 18.28
N ARG A 175 22.54 -13.50 18.32
CA ARG A 175 22.25 -14.26 19.55
C ARG A 175 23.44 -14.22 20.49
N ARG A 176 23.20 -13.87 21.75
CA ARG A 176 24.19 -13.95 22.83
C ARG A 176 23.63 -14.78 23.96
N LYS A 177 24.44 -15.69 24.49
CA LYS A 177 24.09 -16.42 25.73
C LYS A 177 24.22 -15.48 26.91
N ILE A 178 23.22 -15.46 27.77
CA ILE A 178 23.22 -14.71 29.02
C ILE A 178 24.16 -15.39 29.99
N ARG A 179 24.94 -14.59 30.68
CA ARG A 179 25.90 -15.06 31.73
C ARG A 179 25.58 -14.37 33.05
N VAL A 180 26.02 -15.00 34.14
CA VAL A 180 25.93 -14.40 35.48
C VAL A 180 26.74 -13.09 35.50
N GLY A 181 26.12 -12.01 35.98
CA GLY A 181 26.67 -10.66 35.96
C GLY A 181 26.20 -9.77 34.80
N ASP A 182 25.43 -10.30 33.84
CA ASP A 182 24.84 -9.49 32.78
C ASP A 182 23.74 -8.58 33.34
N LYS A 183 23.76 -7.30 32.92
CA LYS A 183 22.75 -6.33 33.32
C LYS A 183 21.46 -6.55 32.52
N MET A 184 20.35 -6.73 33.22
CA MET A 184 19.04 -6.99 32.64
C MET A 184 18.08 -5.83 32.92
N ALA A 185 17.09 -5.64 32.03
CA ALA A 185 16.02 -4.70 32.26
C ALA A 185 14.70 -5.23 31.66
N GLY A 186 13.60 -4.93 32.31
CA GLY A 186 12.25 -5.17 31.75
C GLY A 186 11.87 -4.14 30.70
N ARG A 187 10.74 -4.39 30.02
CA ARG A 187 10.21 -3.50 28.95
C ARG A 187 9.91 -2.07 29.44
N HIS A 188 9.67 -1.89 30.72
CA HIS A 188 9.34 -0.59 31.35
C HIS A 188 10.56 0.06 32.03
N GLY A 189 11.77 -0.40 31.73
CA GLY A 189 12.99 0.19 32.23
C GLY A 189 13.35 -0.21 33.71
N ASN A 190 12.60 -1.13 34.29
CA ASN A 190 12.93 -1.71 35.58
C ASN A 190 14.25 -2.53 35.49
N LYS A 191 15.27 -2.08 36.20
CA LYS A 191 16.61 -2.73 36.24
C LYS A 191 16.66 -3.73 37.40
N GLY A 192 17.25 -4.87 37.15
CA GLY A 192 17.52 -5.89 38.15
C GLY A 192 18.96 -6.39 38.04
#